data_450117198528009fb10aa563509396ea
#
_entry.id   450117198528009fb10aa563509396ea
#
_cell.length_a   1.000
_cell.length_b   1.000
_cell.length_c   1.000
_cell.angle_alpha   90.00
_cell.angle_beta   90.00
_cell.angle_gamma   90.00
#
_symmetry.space_group_name_H-M   'P 1'
#
loop_
_entity.id
_entity.type
_entity.pdbx_description
1 polymer ?
#
loop_
_entity_poly.entity_id
_entity_poly.type
_entity_poly.pdbx_seq_one_letter_code
_entity_poly.pdbx_strand_id
1 'polypeptide(L)'
;MNQFLLQQGIAEELTQFPYINEFAVKKNHTVQLNSLKTGKKESLRIYHIIEGKFDWLVNGQHCALYPGDTALILPTQSFGGEKEFLDIGTIAWLDIRLKHFDLSGKMDLGAWSGLNETESRALGKILSLSSSPVLSRQKKEAAEIFRNLEKEIFTQEIGYRARIGQLIDELFIFLGRQLTRQNNPYRDFPQTFMKLEQTLRGNLSHQWTVAEMSALVGLGTTAFTEKVKGHTGFSPLNYLINIRISEAIKLLKKPDVNLTGIAFDTGFYSSQHFSTTFKKLTGYTPSQFRKNMTNQ
;
A
#
# COMPACT_ATOMS: atom_id res chain seq x y z
N MET A 1 -6.15 -14.68 20.03
CA MET A 1 -7.36 -15.27 19.42
C MET A 1 -7.26 -16.76 19.52
N ASN A 2 -8.33 -17.41 20.01
CA ASN A 2 -8.45 -18.86 20.01
C ASN A 2 -8.80 -19.34 18.59
N GLN A 3 -8.48 -20.62 18.27
CA GLN A 3 -8.89 -21.17 16.99
C GLN A 3 -10.39 -21.52 17.02
N PHE A 4 -11.10 -21.14 15.97
CA PHE A 4 -12.49 -21.50 15.74
C PHE A 4 -12.84 -21.40 14.26
N LEU A 5 -13.92 -22.07 13.88
CA LEU A 5 -14.55 -21.97 12.56
C LEU A 5 -16.07 -21.98 12.75
N LEU A 6 -16.69 -20.85 12.53
CA LEU A 6 -18.15 -20.74 12.52
C LEU A 6 -18.63 -20.66 11.07
N GLN A 7 -19.59 -21.52 10.73
CA GLN A 7 -20.18 -21.58 9.39
C GLN A 7 -21.70 -21.43 9.49
N GLN A 8 -22.27 -20.64 8.59
CA GLN A 8 -23.71 -20.43 8.51
C GLN A 8 -24.44 -21.78 8.31
N GLY A 9 -25.50 -22.00 9.08
CA GLY A 9 -26.28 -23.24 9.05
C GLY A 9 -25.68 -24.40 9.86
N ILE A 10 -24.50 -24.22 10.45
CA ILE A 10 -23.82 -25.20 11.32
C ILE A 10 -23.65 -24.65 12.73
N ALA A 11 -23.08 -23.43 12.83
CA ALA A 11 -22.80 -22.78 14.10
C ALA A 11 -24.04 -22.01 14.61
N GLU A 12 -24.45 -22.31 15.85
CA GLU A 12 -25.59 -21.66 16.48
C GLU A 12 -25.37 -20.14 16.65
N GLU A 13 -24.13 -19.74 16.90
CA GLU A 13 -23.72 -18.35 17.07
C GLU A 13 -24.03 -17.49 15.84
N LEU A 14 -24.07 -18.07 14.64
CA LEU A 14 -24.37 -17.36 13.40
C LEU A 14 -25.86 -17.35 13.01
N THR A 15 -26.73 -18.05 13.74
CA THR A 15 -28.17 -18.16 13.41
C THR A 15 -28.84 -16.79 13.25
N GLN A 16 -28.43 -15.81 14.05
CA GLN A 16 -28.97 -14.44 14.02
C GLN A 16 -28.32 -13.53 12.96
N PHE A 17 -27.30 -14.04 12.25
CA PHE A 17 -26.50 -13.29 11.29
C PHE A 17 -26.47 -13.98 9.92
N PRO A 18 -27.61 -14.08 9.20
CA PRO A 18 -27.70 -14.84 7.95
C PRO A 18 -26.82 -14.31 6.82
N TYR A 19 -26.26 -13.11 7.00
CA TYR A 19 -25.32 -12.48 6.08
C TYR A 19 -23.85 -12.86 6.33
N ILE A 20 -23.52 -13.49 7.47
CA ILE A 20 -22.19 -14.03 7.76
C ILE A 20 -22.17 -15.50 7.31
N ASN A 21 -21.46 -15.81 6.23
CA ASN A 21 -21.31 -17.18 5.75
C ASN A 21 -20.27 -17.94 6.59
N GLU A 22 -19.14 -17.31 6.88
CA GLU A 22 -18.07 -17.88 7.70
C GLU A 22 -17.40 -16.78 8.53
N PHE A 23 -17.08 -17.11 9.77
CA PHE A 23 -16.17 -16.34 10.60
C PHE A 23 -15.20 -17.29 11.30
N ALA A 24 -13.89 -17.05 11.17
CA ALA A 24 -12.94 -18.01 11.69
C ALA A 24 -11.59 -17.38 12.05
N VAL A 25 -10.91 -18.06 12.96
CA VAL A 25 -9.47 -17.92 13.23
C VAL A 25 -8.87 -19.33 13.15
N LYS A 26 -7.94 -19.53 12.22
CA LYS A 26 -7.28 -20.80 12.00
C LYS A 26 -5.77 -20.66 12.09
N LYS A 27 -5.15 -21.53 12.88
CA LYS A 27 -3.71 -21.72 12.91
C LYS A 27 -3.37 -22.99 12.13
N ASN A 28 -2.66 -22.84 11.04
CA ASN A 28 -2.21 -23.94 10.20
C ASN A 28 -0.77 -24.30 10.55
N HIS A 29 -0.55 -25.51 11.04
CA HIS A 29 0.76 -26.00 11.48
C HIS A 29 1.48 -26.84 10.43
N THR A 30 0.73 -27.36 9.46
CA THR A 30 1.24 -28.29 8.45
C THR A 30 0.64 -27.99 7.09
N VAL A 31 1.41 -28.21 6.05
CA VAL A 31 0.93 -28.10 4.68
C VAL A 31 0.06 -29.30 4.35
N GLN A 32 -1.18 -29.07 3.95
CA GLN A 32 -2.10 -30.08 3.45
C GLN A 32 -2.38 -29.81 1.97
N LEU A 33 -2.00 -30.73 1.10
CA LEU A 33 -2.23 -30.60 -0.33
C LEU A 33 -3.73 -30.41 -0.64
N ASN A 34 -4.03 -29.56 -1.60
CA ASN A 34 -5.39 -29.22 -2.03
C ASN A 34 -6.27 -28.53 -0.96
N SER A 35 -5.68 -28.01 0.13
CA SER A 35 -6.44 -27.34 1.21
C SER A 35 -6.90 -25.93 0.88
N LEU A 36 -6.35 -25.31 -0.19
CA LEU A 36 -6.76 -24.00 -0.69
C LEU A 36 -6.74 -23.97 -2.23
N LYS A 37 -7.60 -24.77 -2.85
CA LYS A 37 -7.77 -24.79 -4.31
C LYS A 37 -8.35 -23.45 -4.81
N THR A 38 -7.93 -23.04 -6.00
CA THR A 38 -8.49 -21.85 -6.64
C THR A 38 -9.98 -22.06 -6.96
N GLY A 39 -10.80 -21.15 -6.49
CA GLY A 39 -12.24 -21.16 -6.69
C GLY A 39 -12.84 -19.76 -6.68
N LYS A 40 -14.14 -19.66 -7.00
CA LYS A 40 -14.92 -18.43 -6.92
C LYS A 40 -16.06 -18.60 -5.93
N LYS A 41 -16.42 -17.53 -5.25
CA LYS A 41 -17.62 -17.45 -4.39
C LYS A 41 -18.37 -16.16 -4.70
N GLU A 42 -19.67 -16.17 -4.50
CA GLU A 42 -20.56 -14.99 -4.68
C GLU A 42 -20.56 -14.06 -3.45
N SER A 43 -19.64 -14.27 -2.52
CA SER A 43 -19.53 -13.52 -1.28
C SER A 43 -18.26 -12.66 -1.26
N LEU A 44 -18.28 -11.65 -0.42
CA LEU A 44 -17.11 -10.82 -0.12
C LEU A 44 -16.34 -11.46 1.03
N ARG A 45 -15.04 -11.65 0.86
CA ARG A 45 -14.18 -12.30 1.84
C ARG A 45 -13.06 -11.37 2.26
N ILE A 46 -12.88 -11.24 3.56
CA ILE A 46 -11.86 -10.41 4.19
C ILE A 46 -10.97 -11.32 5.02
N TYR A 47 -9.70 -11.37 4.71
CA TYR A 47 -8.69 -12.16 5.40
C TYR A 47 -7.70 -11.25 6.09
N HIS A 48 -7.38 -11.53 7.35
CA HIS A 48 -6.35 -10.80 8.10
C HIS A 48 -5.25 -11.77 8.54
N ILE A 49 -4.00 -11.46 8.18
CA ILE A 49 -2.85 -12.30 8.50
C ILE A 49 -2.35 -11.95 9.89
N ILE A 50 -2.35 -12.94 10.79
CA ILE A 50 -1.90 -12.80 12.18
C ILE A 50 -0.43 -13.22 12.30
N GLU A 51 -0.08 -14.40 11.74
CA GLU A 51 1.26 -14.98 11.76
C GLU A 51 1.55 -15.69 10.44
N GLY A 52 2.82 -15.76 10.04
CA GLY A 52 3.25 -16.48 8.84
C GLY A 52 3.25 -15.63 7.58
N LYS A 53 3.69 -16.24 6.48
CA LYS A 53 3.65 -15.68 5.13
C LYS A 53 2.69 -16.53 4.29
N PHE A 54 1.85 -15.89 3.51
CA PHE A 54 0.89 -16.57 2.63
C PHE A 54 1.11 -16.11 1.19
N ASP A 55 1.23 -17.06 0.27
CA ASP A 55 1.38 -16.83 -1.16
C ASP A 55 0.09 -17.24 -1.88
N TRP A 56 -0.70 -16.27 -2.32
CA TRP A 56 -2.03 -16.46 -2.89
C TRP A 56 -2.13 -15.95 -4.32
N LEU A 57 -3.09 -16.51 -5.04
CA LEU A 57 -3.54 -16.06 -6.35
C LEU A 57 -4.93 -15.44 -6.24
N VAL A 58 -5.09 -14.19 -6.65
CA VAL A 58 -6.37 -13.50 -6.76
C VAL A 58 -6.55 -13.04 -8.20
N ASN A 59 -7.53 -13.55 -8.91
CA ASN A 59 -7.72 -13.33 -10.35
C ASN A 59 -6.43 -13.59 -11.17
N GLY A 60 -5.66 -14.62 -10.79
CA GLY A 60 -4.39 -14.95 -11.44
C GLY A 60 -3.21 -14.04 -11.06
N GLN A 61 -3.43 -13.01 -10.26
CA GLN A 61 -2.37 -12.15 -9.74
C GLN A 61 -1.79 -12.75 -8.47
N HIS A 62 -0.47 -12.91 -8.42
CA HIS A 62 0.25 -13.34 -7.22
C HIS A 62 0.26 -12.25 -6.16
N CYS A 63 -0.07 -12.63 -4.93
CA CYS A 63 -0.13 -11.76 -3.76
C CYS A 63 0.61 -12.43 -2.60
N ALA A 64 1.74 -11.84 -2.18
CA ALA A 64 2.41 -12.23 -0.95
C ALA A 64 1.86 -11.41 0.22
N LEU A 65 1.41 -12.10 1.27
CA LEU A 65 0.81 -11.51 2.46
C LEU A 65 1.68 -11.80 3.68
N TYR A 66 1.82 -10.81 4.53
CA TYR A 66 2.63 -10.86 5.75
C TYR A 66 1.80 -10.50 6.98
N PRO A 67 2.28 -10.77 8.22
CA PRO A 67 1.56 -10.42 9.43
C PRO A 67 1.16 -8.95 9.49
N GLY A 68 -0.12 -8.70 9.70
CA GLY A 68 -0.75 -7.38 9.70
C GLY A 68 -1.35 -6.96 8.37
N ASP A 69 -1.14 -7.72 7.28
CA ASP A 69 -1.81 -7.46 6.01
C ASP A 69 -3.26 -7.94 6.05
N THR A 70 -4.10 -7.28 5.27
CA THR A 70 -5.49 -7.66 5.08
C THR A 70 -5.75 -7.86 3.58
N ALA A 71 -6.27 -9.02 3.19
CA ALA A 71 -6.68 -9.30 1.83
C ALA A 71 -8.21 -9.19 1.69
N LEU A 72 -8.64 -8.51 0.64
CA LEU A 72 -10.03 -8.33 0.28
C LEU A 72 -10.31 -9.04 -1.05
N ILE A 73 -11.21 -10.02 -1.03
CA ILE A 73 -11.62 -10.78 -2.21
C ILE A 73 -13.07 -10.44 -2.51
N LEU A 74 -13.30 -9.79 -3.63
CA LEU A 74 -14.65 -9.37 -4.05
C LEU A 74 -15.46 -10.56 -4.55
N PRO A 75 -16.81 -10.48 -4.56
CA PRO A 75 -17.65 -11.48 -5.18
C PRO A 75 -17.19 -11.78 -6.61
N THR A 76 -17.28 -13.05 -7.01
CA THR A 76 -16.86 -13.56 -8.33
C THR A 76 -15.36 -13.55 -8.62
N GLN A 77 -14.52 -12.94 -7.80
CA GLN A 77 -13.07 -13.05 -7.96
C GLN A 77 -12.59 -14.47 -7.67
N SER A 78 -11.71 -15.00 -8.54
CA SER A 78 -11.02 -16.26 -8.27
C SER A 78 -9.98 -16.06 -7.18
N PHE A 79 -9.91 -17.02 -6.25
CA PHE A 79 -9.01 -16.98 -5.12
C PHE A 79 -8.53 -18.37 -4.76
N GLY A 80 -7.25 -18.51 -4.45
CA GLY A 80 -6.64 -19.76 -3.98
C GLY A 80 -5.19 -19.57 -3.56
N GLY A 81 -4.60 -20.62 -2.99
CA GLY A 81 -3.17 -20.68 -2.73
C GLY A 81 -2.38 -20.83 -4.03
N GLU A 82 -1.22 -20.19 -4.14
CA GLU A 82 -0.35 -20.32 -5.32
C GLU A 82 -0.02 -21.80 -5.64
N LYS A 83 0.13 -22.61 -4.60
CA LYS A 83 0.43 -24.04 -4.69
C LYS A 83 -0.76 -24.92 -4.30
N GLU A 84 -1.99 -24.40 -4.39
CA GLU A 84 -3.24 -25.06 -4.02
C GLU A 84 -3.34 -25.53 -2.56
N PHE A 85 -2.48 -25.04 -1.67
CA PHE A 85 -2.55 -25.30 -0.24
C PHE A 85 -2.54 -24.02 0.58
N LEU A 86 -3.03 -24.09 1.82
CA LEU A 86 -2.92 -23.05 2.80
C LEU A 86 -1.53 -23.08 3.44
N ASP A 87 -0.82 -21.96 3.38
CA ASP A 87 0.50 -21.82 3.98
C ASP A 87 0.47 -21.97 5.51
N ILE A 88 1.65 -22.20 6.11
CA ILE A 88 1.80 -22.30 7.56
C ILE A 88 1.69 -20.90 8.17
N GLY A 89 0.82 -20.76 9.18
CA GLY A 89 0.60 -19.49 9.85
C GLY A 89 -0.77 -19.40 10.53
N THR A 90 -1.10 -18.23 11.02
CA THR A 90 -2.39 -17.94 11.66
C THR A 90 -3.12 -16.86 10.87
N ILE A 91 -4.36 -17.13 10.53
CA ILE A 91 -5.21 -16.27 9.71
C ILE A 91 -6.61 -16.15 10.34
N ALA A 92 -7.15 -14.94 10.33
CA ALA A 92 -8.56 -14.68 10.60
C ALA A 92 -9.27 -14.33 9.29
N TRP A 93 -10.53 -14.75 9.15
CA TRP A 93 -11.34 -14.31 8.00
C TRP A 93 -12.80 -14.15 8.34
N LEU A 94 -13.44 -13.31 7.54
CA LEU A 94 -14.86 -13.04 7.55
C LEU A 94 -15.37 -13.16 6.10
N ASP A 95 -16.35 -14.04 5.88
CA ASP A 95 -17.02 -14.25 4.59
C ASP A 95 -18.45 -13.72 4.72
N ILE A 96 -18.78 -12.68 3.95
CA ILE A 96 -20.05 -11.94 4.06
C ILE A 96 -20.83 -12.05 2.76
N ARG A 97 -22.09 -12.38 2.88
CA ARG A 97 -23.07 -12.29 1.80
C ARG A 97 -23.55 -10.85 1.68
N LEU A 98 -23.33 -10.24 0.53
CA LEU A 98 -23.91 -8.96 0.19
C LEU A 98 -25.29 -9.17 -0.44
N LYS A 99 -26.22 -8.24 -0.25
CA LYS A 99 -27.51 -8.28 -0.94
C LYS A 99 -27.32 -8.06 -2.45
N HIS A 100 -26.39 -7.15 -2.81
CA HIS A 100 -26.00 -6.92 -4.20
C HIS A 100 -24.55 -6.40 -4.27
N PHE A 101 -23.82 -6.86 -5.28
CA PHE A 101 -22.54 -6.30 -5.68
C PHE A 101 -22.30 -6.56 -7.16
N ASP A 102 -21.87 -5.53 -7.90
CA ASP A 102 -21.43 -5.66 -9.29
C ASP A 102 -20.09 -4.96 -9.55
N LEU A 103 -19.48 -5.29 -10.68
CA LEU A 103 -18.18 -4.74 -11.08
C LEU A 103 -18.22 -3.24 -11.41
N SER A 104 -19.40 -2.64 -11.60
CA SER A 104 -19.56 -1.18 -11.75
C SER A 104 -19.42 -0.45 -10.42
N GLY A 105 -19.37 -1.20 -9.31
CA GLY A 105 -19.25 -0.69 -7.94
C GLY A 105 -20.60 -0.40 -7.28
N LYS A 106 -21.72 -0.87 -7.85
CA LYS A 106 -23.00 -0.82 -7.15
C LYS A 106 -22.99 -1.89 -6.06
N MET A 107 -23.12 -1.46 -4.80
CA MET A 107 -23.12 -2.32 -3.62
C MET A 107 -24.33 -2.02 -2.73
N ASP A 108 -24.98 -3.09 -2.26
CA ASP A 108 -26.02 -3.07 -1.24
C ASP A 108 -25.65 -4.12 -0.19
N LEU A 109 -25.37 -3.69 1.03
CA LEU A 109 -25.01 -4.54 2.14
C LEU A 109 -26.20 -5.30 2.72
N GLY A 110 -27.39 -4.75 2.58
CA GLY A 110 -28.62 -5.27 3.18
C GLY A 110 -29.03 -4.55 4.46
N ALA A 111 -30.16 -4.96 5.02
CA ALA A 111 -30.78 -4.27 6.17
C ALA A 111 -30.01 -4.41 7.50
N TRP A 112 -28.97 -5.21 7.55
CA TRP A 112 -28.13 -5.39 8.74
C TRP A 112 -27.10 -4.25 8.92
N SER A 113 -26.74 -3.58 7.83
CA SER A 113 -25.76 -2.49 7.83
C SER A 113 -26.43 -1.17 8.19
N GLY A 114 -25.75 -0.36 8.98
CA GLY A 114 -26.13 1.03 9.27
C GLY A 114 -25.68 2.02 8.20
N LEU A 115 -24.91 1.60 7.19
CA LEU A 115 -24.47 2.44 6.09
C LEU A 115 -25.63 2.71 5.13
N ASN A 116 -25.86 3.98 4.82
CA ASN A 116 -26.89 4.37 3.86
C ASN A 116 -26.49 4.01 2.41
N GLU A 117 -27.44 4.16 1.50
CA GLU A 117 -27.24 3.79 0.09
C GLU A 117 -26.08 4.56 -0.57
N THR A 118 -25.92 5.85 -0.24
CA THR A 118 -24.85 6.69 -0.79
C THR A 118 -23.46 6.22 -0.31
N GLU A 119 -23.36 5.89 0.96
CA GLU A 119 -22.13 5.38 1.57
C GLU A 119 -21.77 3.99 1.03
N SER A 120 -22.76 3.09 0.93
CA SER A 120 -22.59 1.77 0.36
C SER A 120 -22.14 1.81 -1.10
N ARG A 121 -22.73 2.70 -1.92
CA ARG A 121 -22.31 2.93 -3.31
C ARG A 121 -20.87 3.48 -3.39
N ALA A 122 -20.52 4.44 -2.54
CA ALA A 122 -19.18 5.01 -2.52
C ALA A 122 -18.14 3.94 -2.16
N LEU A 123 -18.41 3.12 -1.15
CA LEU A 123 -17.58 1.99 -0.80
C LEU A 123 -17.46 0.97 -1.93
N GLY A 124 -18.58 0.54 -2.53
CA GLY A 124 -18.59 -0.41 -3.63
C GLY A 124 -17.73 0.07 -4.80
N LYS A 125 -17.80 1.37 -5.13
CA LYS A 125 -16.96 1.96 -6.17
C LYS A 125 -15.47 1.96 -5.79
N ILE A 126 -15.14 2.29 -4.55
CA ILE A 126 -13.75 2.24 -4.05
C ILE A 126 -13.21 0.80 -4.14
N LEU A 127 -14.00 -0.19 -3.70
CA LEU A 127 -13.62 -1.60 -3.73
C LEU A 127 -13.44 -2.10 -5.16
N SER A 128 -14.35 -1.77 -6.09
CA SER A 128 -14.29 -2.22 -7.49
C SER A 128 -13.13 -1.61 -8.28
N LEU A 129 -12.67 -0.41 -7.91
CA LEU A 129 -11.55 0.28 -8.54
C LEU A 129 -10.18 -0.09 -7.93
N SER A 130 -10.16 -0.92 -6.88
CA SER A 130 -8.90 -1.33 -6.27
C SER A 130 -8.08 -2.19 -7.22
N SER A 131 -6.85 -1.76 -7.50
CA SER A 131 -5.88 -2.49 -8.32
C SER A 131 -5.17 -3.62 -7.56
N SER A 132 -5.20 -3.59 -6.22
CA SER A 132 -4.57 -4.59 -5.37
C SER A 132 -5.59 -5.17 -4.39
N PRO A 133 -5.69 -6.49 -4.26
CA PRO A 133 -6.53 -7.12 -3.24
C PRO A 133 -5.90 -7.05 -1.84
N VAL A 134 -4.66 -6.58 -1.70
CA VAL A 134 -3.91 -6.57 -0.44
C VAL A 134 -3.74 -5.17 0.10
N LEU A 135 -4.12 -4.99 1.36
CA LEU A 135 -3.92 -3.81 2.18
C LEU A 135 -2.78 -4.09 3.17
N SER A 136 -1.61 -3.51 2.90
CA SER A 136 -0.40 -3.79 3.68
C SER A 136 -0.29 -2.91 4.93
N ARG A 137 0.34 -3.47 5.99
CA ARG A 137 0.76 -2.77 7.22
C ARG A 137 -0.36 -2.23 8.11
N GLN A 138 -1.53 -2.85 8.10
CA GLN A 138 -2.68 -2.44 8.93
C GLN A 138 -2.72 -3.19 10.29
N LYS A 139 -1.59 -3.21 10.99
CA LYS A 139 -1.31 -4.15 12.10
C LYS A 139 -2.26 -4.09 13.30
N LYS A 140 -2.90 -2.96 13.59
CA LYS A 140 -3.68 -2.81 14.83
C LYS A 140 -5.19 -2.78 14.58
N GLU A 141 -5.66 -1.89 13.69
CA GLU A 141 -7.09 -1.60 13.55
C GLU A 141 -7.88 -2.82 13.06
N ALA A 142 -7.44 -3.48 11.98
CA ALA A 142 -8.13 -4.68 11.50
C ALA A 142 -8.10 -5.80 12.55
N ALA A 143 -6.96 -6.03 13.20
CA ALA A 143 -6.84 -7.03 14.26
C ALA A 143 -7.75 -6.76 15.45
N GLU A 144 -7.96 -5.49 15.82
CA GLU A 144 -8.87 -5.10 16.90
C GLU A 144 -10.33 -5.34 16.52
N ILE A 145 -10.72 -5.01 15.29
CA ILE A 145 -12.07 -5.28 14.81
C ILE A 145 -12.35 -6.79 14.82
N PHE A 146 -11.42 -7.63 14.31
CA PHE A 146 -11.58 -9.09 14.35
C PHE A 146 -11.69 -9.64 15.77
N ARG A 147 -10.89 -9.13 16.72
CA ARG A 147 -10.97 -9.54 18.13
C ARG A 147 -12.30 -9.12 18.79
N ASN A 148 -12.76 -7.92 18.48
CA ASN A 148 -14.05 -7.45 19.01
C ASN A 148 -15.21 -8.25 18.41
N LEU A 149 -15.19 -8.60 17.12
CA LEU A 149 -16.18 -9.49 16.52
C LEU A 149 -16.17 -10.86 17.20
N GLU A 150 -14.99 -11.46 17.42
CA GLU A 150 -14.86 -12.73 18.15
C GLU A 150 -15.51 -12.61 19.52
N LYS A 151 -15.16 -11.57 20.29
CA LYS A 151 -15.73 -11.35 21.62
C LYS A 151 -17.26 -11.27 21.58
N GLU A 152 -17.83 -10.38 20.75
CA GLU A 152 -19.28 -10.16 20.68
C GLU A 152 -20.04 -11.42 20.27
N ILE A 153 -19.53 -12.20 19.32
CA ILE A 153 -20.17 -13.44 18.83
C ILE A 153 -20.21 -14.50 19.94
N PHE A 154 -19.13 -14.64 20.72
CA PHE A 154 -19.07 -15.68 21.75
C PHE A 154 -19.66 -15.27 23.11
N THR A 155 -19.57 -14.00 23.50
CA THR A 155 -20.12 -13.55 24.80
C THR A 155 -21.60 -13.23 24.76
N GLN A 156 -22.12 -12.79 23.62
CA GLN A 156 -23.52 -12.46 23.38
C GLN A 156 -24.14 -11.57 24.47
N GLU A 157 -23.37 -10.59 24.96
CA GLU A 157 -23.82 -9.61 25.93
C GLU A 157 -24.95 -8.72 25.35
N ILE A 158 -25.67 -8.00 26.22
CA ILE A 158 -26.77 -7.13 25.77
C ILE A 158 -26.31 -6.18 24.65
N GLY A 159 -27.04 -6.16 23.53
CA GLY A 159 -26.70 -5.32 22.37
C GLY A 159 -25.71 -5.93 21.38
N TYR A 160 -25.23 -7.15 21.59
CA TYR A 160 -24.24 -7.82 20.74
C TYR A 160 -24.63 -7.85 19.24
N ARG A 161 -25.92 -8.01 18.92
CA ARG A 161 -26.39 -8.03 17.52
C ARG A 161 -26.12 -6.71 16.80
N ALA A 162 -26.48 -5.59 17.44
CA ALA A 162 -26.21 -4.26 16.90
C ALA A 162 -24.70 -4.00 16.82
N ARG A 163 -23.96 -4.45 17.85
CA ARG A 163 -22.51 -4.25 17.90
C ARG A 163 -21.77 -5.03 16.80
N ILE A 164 -22.17 -6.25 16.50
CA ILE A 164 -21.61 -7.04 15.39
C ILE A 164 -21.82 -6.31 14.05
N GLY A 165 -23.04 -5.82 13.77
CA GLY A 165 -23.30 -5.02 12.58
C GLY A 165 -22.41 -3.79 12.49
N GLN A 166 -22.29 -3.02 13.59
CA GLN A 166 -21.42 -1.85 13.67
C GLN A 166 -19.93 -2.19 13.42
N LEU A 167 -19.44 -3.28 13.97
CA LEU A 167 -18.05 -3.72 13.79
C LEU A 167 -17.77 -4.11 12.34
N ILE A 168 -18.74 -4.73 11.67
CA ILE A 168 -18.59 -5.06 10.24
C ILE A 168 -18.65 -3.77 9.39
N ASP A 169 -19.53 -2.83 9.68
CA ASP A 169 -19.56 -1.52 9.04
C ASP A 169 -18.24 -0.75 9.28
N GLU A 170 -17.71 -0.78 10.50
CA GLU A 170 -16.41 -0.21 10.85
C GLU A 170 -15.28 -0.83 10.01
N LEU A 171 -15.29 -2.17 9.83
CA LEU A 171 -14.34 -2.87 8.97
C LEU A 171 -14.45 -2.41 7.52
N PHE A 172 -15.64 -2.27 6.97
CA PHE A 172 -15.85 -1.76 5.59
C PHE A 172 -15.38 -0.33 5.42
N ILE A 173 -15.72 0.55 6.38
CA ILE A 173 -15.25 1.95 6.39
C ILE A 173 -13.73 2.00 6.45
N PHE A 174 -13.13 1.21 7.34
CA PHE A 174 -11.69 1.10 7.46
C PHE A 174 -11.04 0.68 6.14
N LEU A 175 -11.50 -0.42 5.52
CA LEU A 175 -11.00 -0.92 4.25
C LEU A 175 -11.15 0.14 3.14
N GLY A 176 -12.31 0.76 3.00
CA GLY A 176 -12.56 1.82 2.03
C GLY A 176 -11.62 3.01 2.19
N ARG A 177 -11.40 3.46 3.43
CA ARG A 177 -10.44 4.55 3.72
C ARG A 177 -9.00 4.16 3.39
N GLN A 178 -8.60 2.93 3.67
CA GLN A 178 -7.24 2.45 3.34
C GLN A 178 -7.03 2.32 1.84
N LEU A 179 -8.00 1.77 1.10
CA LEU A 179 -7.95 1.68 -0.37
C LEU A 179 -7.91 3.08 -1.01
N THR A 180 -8.71 4.02 -0.51
CA THR A 180 -8.65 5.42 -0.97
C THR A 180 -7.27 6.03 -0.70
N ARG A 181 -6.63 5.69 0.41
CA ARG A 181 -5.27 6.14 0.73
C ARG A 181 -4.23 5.51 -0.17
N GLN A 182 -4.35 4.22 -0.49
CA GLN A 182 -3.43 3.51 -1.39
C GLN A 182 -3.58 3.99 -2.85
N ASN A 183 -4.81 4.21 -3.29
CA ASN A 183 -5.12 4.65 -4.66
C ASN A 183 -4.96 6.16 -4.87
N ASN A 184 -4.64 6.93 -3.82
CA ASN A 184 -4.45 8.37 -3.93
C ASN A 184 -2.96 8.69 -4.10
N PRO A 185 -2.50 9.04 -5.33
CA PRO A 185 -1.11 9.40 -5.60
C PRO A 185 -0.65 10.60 -4.75
N TYR A 186 -1.59 11.39 -4.21
CA TYR A 186 -1.28 12.50 -3.30
C TYR A 186 -0.83 12.06 -1.91
N ARG A 187 -1.06 10.81 -1.49
CA ARG A 187 -0.69 10.30 -0.16
C ARG A 187 0.49 9.34 -0.16
N ASP A 188 0.80 8.72 -1.29
CA ASP A 188 2.00 7.90 -1.45
C ASP A 188 3.16 8.72 -2.03
N PHE A 189 3.34 9.91 -1.45
CA PHE A 189 4.40 10.82 -1.86
C PHE A 189 5.79 10.16 -1.85
N PRO A 190 6.17 9.30 -0.90
CA PRO A 190 7.45 8.58 -0.95
C PRO A 190 7.66 7.77 -2.23
N GLN A 191 6.67 6.99 -2.68
CA GLN A 191 6.79 6.21 -3.92
C GLN A 191 6.77 7.09 -5.17
N THR A 192 5.87 8.08 -5.19
CA THR A 192 5.81 9.06 -6.28
C THR A 192 7.09 9.88 -6.34
N PHE A 193 7.67 10.21 -5.18
CA PHE A 193 8.94 10.91 -5.07
C PHE A 193 10.13 10.07 -5.56
N MET A 194 10.16 8.76 -5.26
CA MET A 194 11.16 7.84 -5.82
C MET A 194 11.13 7.81 -7.35
N LYS A 195 9.94 7.77 -7.96
CA LYS A 195 9.79 7.83 -9.43
C LYS A 195 10.27 9.18 -9.98
N LEU A 196 9.92 10.27 -9.32
CA LEU A 196 10.44 11.60 -9.68
C LEU A 196 11.97 11.61 -9.62
N GLU A 197 12.57 11.14 -8.53
CA GLU A 197 14.02 11.08 -8.37
C GLU A 197 14.69 10.27 -9.48
N GLN A 198 14.14 9.12 -9.86
CA GLN A 198 14.62 8.33 -10.99
C GLN A 198 14.57 9.12 -12.31
N THR A 199 13.48 9.85 -12.55
CA THR A 199 13.33 10.71 -13.74
C THR A 199 14.35 11.84 -13.75
N LEU A 200 14.58 12.49 -12.61
CA LEU A 200 15.58 13.56 -12.47
C LEU A 200 17.01 13.02 -12.71
N ARG A 201 17.34 11.85 -12.14
CA ARG A 201 18.65 11.19 -12.34
C ARG A 201 18.86 10.73 -13.78
N GLY A 202 17.80 10.32 -14.48
CA GLY A 202 17.86 9.93 -15.90
C GLY A 202 18.10 11.11 -16.85
N ASN A 203 17.85 12.35 -16.42
CA ASN A 203 18.04 13.56 -17.25
C ASN A 203 18.51 14.76 -16.42
N LEU A 204 19.71 14.69 -15.89
CA LEU A 204 20.31 15.72 -15.03
C LEU A 204 20.65 17.00 -15.77
N SER A 205 20.99 16.90 -17.06
CA SER A 205 21.31 18.04 -17.92
C SER A 205 20.11 18.95 -18.21
N HIS A 206 18.88 18.39 -18.12
CA HIS A 206 17.66 19.18 -18.28
C HIS A 206 17.51 20.25 -17.18
N GLN A 207 17.08 21.45 -17.58
CA GLN A 207 16.87 22.58 -16.66
C GLN A 207 15.49 22.47 -15.99
N TRP A 208 15.36 21.52 -15.07
CA TRP A 208 14.13 21.25 -14.35
C TRP A 208 13.62 22.47 -13.58
N THR A 209 12.39 22.85 -13.82
CA THR A 209 11.65 23.84 -13.04
C THR A 209 10.82 23.18 -11.95
N VAL A 210 10.45 23.94 -10.91
CA VAL A 210 9.52 23.46 -9.87
C VAL A 210 8.17 23.08 -10.48
N ALA A 211 7.71 23.82 -11.49
CA ALA A 211 6.46 23.56 -12.19
C ALA A 211 6.49 22.20 -12.92
N GLU A 212 7.56 21.90 -13.68
CA GLU A 212 7.72 20.60 -14.35
C GLU A 212 7.80 19.44 -13.35
N MET A 213 8.63 19.59 -12.29
CA MET A 213 8.75 18.57 -11.26
C MET A 213 7.41 18.32 -10.54
N SER A 214 6.66 19.37 -10.26
CA SER A 214 5.35 19.24 -9.61
C SER A 214 4.30 18.59 -10.52
N ALA A 215 4.33 18.87 -11.82
CA ALA A 215 3.45 18.26 -12.81
C ALA A 215 3.69 16.74 -12.94
N LEU A 216 4.97 16.29 -12.89
CA LEU A 216 5.32 14.87 -12.92
C LEU A 216 4.71 14.07 -11.76
N VAL A 217 4.46 14.70 -10.64
CA VAL A 217 3.86 14.07 -9.45
C VAL A 217 2.38 14.43 -9.26
N GLY A 218 1.78 15.17 -10.21
CA GLY A 218 0.37 15.55 -10.17
C GLY A 218 0.01 16.51 -9.04
N LEU A 219 0.93 17.37 -8.61
CA LEU A 219 0.76 18.36 -7.53
C LEU A 219 0.87 19.78 -8.05
N GLY A 220 0.20 20.72 -7.39
CA GLY A 220 0.51 22.15 -7.54
C GLY A 220 1.86 22.49 -6.92
N THR A 221 2.53 23.54 -7.42
CA THR A 221 3.90 23.93 -7.03
C THR A 221 4.08 24.16 -5.53
N THR A 222 3.10 24.78 -4.86
CA THR A 222 3.13 25.01 -3.40
C THR A 222 3.09 23.71 -2.62
N ALA A 223 2.10 22.87 -2.86
CA ALA A 223 1.94 21.57 -2.19
C ALA A 223 3.13 20.64 -2.47
N PHE A 224 3.68 20.67 -3.69
CA PHE A 224 4.87 19.94 -4.06
C PHE A 224 6.08 20.41 -3.25
N THR A 225 6.30 21.72 -3.17
CA THR A 225 7.43 22.31 -2.43
C THR A 225 7.39 21.93 -0.95
N GLU A 226 6.22 22.01 -0.32
CA GLU A 226 6.03 21.62 1.08
C GLU A 226 6.30 20.13 1.30
N LYS A 227 5.77 19.25 0.42
CA LYS A 227 5.98 17.80 0.52
C LYS A 227 7.43 17.41 0.30
N VAL A 228 8.12 17.98 -0.70
CA VAL A 228 9.55 17.72 -0.93
C VAL A 228 10.36 18.19 0.28
N LYS A 229 10.09 19.39 0.80
CA LYS A 229 10.79 19.90 1.98
C LYS A 229 10.54 19.05 3.21
N GLY A 230 9.31 18.60 3.45
CA GLY A 230 8.98 17.72 4.55
C GLY A 230 9.60 16.32 4.44
N HIS A 231 9.80 15.81 3.20
CA HIS A 231 10.36 14.49 2.93
C HIS A 231 11.90 14.48 2.92
N THR A 232 12.54 15.54 2.38
CA THR A 232 13.98 15.58 2.13
C THR A 232 14.72 16.58 3.01
N GLY A 233 14.03 17.51 3.65
CA GLY A 233 14.62 18.66 4.35
C GLY A 233 15.03 19.81 3.42
N PHE A 234 14.95 19.66 2.09
CA PHE A 234 15.39 20.63 1.10
C PHE A 234 14.24 21.14 0.23
N SER A 235 14.38 22.36 -0.29
CA SER A 235 13.50 22.80 -1.38
C SER A 235 13.74 21.97 -2.64
N PRO A 236 12.77 21.85 -3.57
CA PRO A 236 12.90 21.02 -4.78
C PRO A 236 14.17 21.28 -5.60
N LEU A 237 14.50 22.56 -5.83
CA LEU A 237 15.70 22.94 -6.58
C LEU A 237 16.99 22.63 -5.81
N ASN A 238 17.02 22.84 -4.49
CA ASN A 238 18.17 22.45 -3.68
C ASN A 238 18.36 20.93 -3.64
N TYR A 239 17.27 20.18 -3.61
CA TYR A 239 17.32 18.71 -3.71
C TYR A 239 17.90 18.27 -5.06
N LEU A 240 17.46 18.87 -6.17
CA LEU A 240 18.03 18.63 -7.50
C LEU A 240 19.52 18.94 -7.55
N ILE A 241 19.94 20.06 -6.95
CA ILE A 241 21.38 20.42 -6.85
C ILE A 241 22.15 19.34 -6.09
N ASN A 242 21.61 18.81 -5.00
CA ASN A 242 22.26 17.73 -4.25
C ASN A 242 22.40 16.44 -5.09
N ILE A 243 21.39 16.08 -5.89
CA ILE A 243 21.47 14.95 -6.83
C ILE A 243 22.57 15.21 -7.86
N ARG A 244 22.61 16.40 -8.46
CA ARG A 244 23.62 16.79 -9.45
C ARG A 244 25.04 16.71 -8.90
N ILE A 245 25.26 17.21 -7.70
CA ILE A 245 26.56 17.12 -7.01
C ILE A 245 26.92 15.67 -6.69
N SER A 246 25.98 14.87 -6.23
CA SER A 246 26.22 13.45 -5.98
C SER A 246 26.66 12.68 -7.24
N GLU A 247 26.07 13.01 -8.39
CA GLU A 247 26.48 12.41 -9.66
C GLU A 247 27.84 12.94 -10.15
N ALA A 248 28.08 14.25 -9.99
CA ALA A 248 29.38 14.85 -10.29
C ALA A 248 30.52 14.18 -9.48
N ILE A 249 30.28 13.86 -8.21
CA ILE A 249 31.26 13.12 -7.38
C ILE A 249 31.60 11.77 -8.00
N LYS A 250 30.61 11.03 -8.53
CA LYS A 250 30.84 9.74 -9.20
C LYS A 250 31.66 9.94 -10.48
N LEU A 251 31.33 10.95 -11.28
CA LEU A 251 32.06 11.26 -12.52
C LEU A 251 33.48 11.74 -12.25
N LEU A 252 33.72 12.48 -11.16
CA LEU A 252 35.05 12.93 -10.76
C LEU A 252 36.02 11.77 -10.43
N LYS A 253 35.51 10.58 -10.09
CA LYS A 253 36.33 9.38 -9.86
C LYS A 253 36.94 8.81 -11.16
N LYS A 254 36.42 9.20 -12.33
CA LYS A 254 36.94 8.77 -13.63
C LYS A 254 38.06 9.72 -14.05
N PRO A 255 39.29 9.24 -14.31
CA PRO A 255 40.45 10.10 -14.57
C PRO A 255 40.33 10.93 -15.86
N ASP A 256 39.67 10.40 -16.88
CA ASP A 256 39.63 10.97 -18.21
C ASP A 256 38.47 11.94 -18.48
N VAL A 257 37.66 12.22 -17.48
CA VAL A 257 36.46 13.09 -17.65
C VAL A 257 36.83 14.56 -17.39
N ASN A 258 36.56 15.43 -18.37
CA ASN A 258 36.81 16.86 -18.26
C ASN A 258 35.83 17.50 -17.24
N LEU A 259 36.35 18.39 -16.38
CA LEU A 259 35.54 19.11 -15.38
C LEU A 259 34.44 19.95 -16.00
N THR A 260 34.70 20.56 -17.15
CA THR A 260 33.69 21.33 -17.89
C THR A 260 32.58 20.41 -18.41
N GLY A 261 32.93 19.23 -18.94
CA GLY A 261 31.97 18.21 -19.35
C GLY A 261 31.09 17.77 -18.17
N ILE A 262 31.69 17.46 -17.00
CA ILE A 262 30.94 17.10 -15.79
C ILE A 262 29.92 18.18 -15.42
N ALA A 263 30.31 19.47 -15.50
CA ALA A 263 29.40 20.56 -15.19
C ALA A 263 28.13 20.55 -16.07
N PHE A 264 28.30 20.41 -17.38
CA PHE A 264 27.18 20.41 -18.32
C PHE A 264 26.37 19.12 -18.25
N ASP A 265 27.02 17.96 -18.18
CA ASP A 265 26.35 16.64 -18.07
C ASP A 265 25.51 16.52 -16.81
N THR A 266 25.93 17.19 -15.73
CA THR A 266 25.17 17.27 -14.48
C THR A 266 24.24 18.46 -14.38
N GLY A 267 24.05 19.22 -15.46
CA GLY A 267 23.03 20.25 -15.60
C GLY A 267 23.36 21.62 -14.99
N PHE A 268 24.63 21.93 -14.77
CA PHE A 268 25.04 23.28 -14.39
C PHE A 268 25.20 24.18 -15.61
N TYR A 269 24.79 25.43 -15.50
CA TYR A 269 24.86 26.42 -16.58
C TYR A 269 26.31 26.79 -17.00
N SER A 270 27.26 26.66 -16.07
CA SER A 270 28.67 26.93 -16.33
C SER A 270 29.58 26.17 -15.37
N SER A 271 30.84 25.97 -15.79
CA SER A 271 31.87 25.37 -14.93
C SER A 271 32.15 26.19 -13.68
N GLN A 272 31.98 27.52 -13.74
CA GLN A 272 32.16 28.37 -12.60
C GLN A 272 31.04 28.19 -11.57
N HIS A 273 29.78 28.17 -12.01
CA HIS A 273 28.62 27.87 -11.15
C HIS A 273 28.73 26.48 -10.51
N PHE A 274 29.14 25.49 -11.30
CA PHE A 274 29.42 24.13 -10.80
C PHE A 274 30.49 24.19 -9.70
N SER A 275 31.66 24.77 -9.96
CA SER A 275 32.78 24.77 -9.03
C SER A 275 32.45 25.47 -7.72
N THR A 276 31.74 26.61 -7.79
CA THR A 276 31.30 27.36 -6.60
C THR A 276 30.31 26.55 -5.78
N THR A 277 29.30 25.95 -6.43
CA THR A 277 28.27 25.13 -5.77
C THR A 277 28.87 23.85 -5.18
N PHE A 278 29.76 23.20 -5.92
CA PHE A 278 30.46 21.99 -5.48
C PHE A 278 31.30 22.29 -4.22
N LYS A 279 32.09 23.38 -4.24
CA LYS A 279 32.88 23.79 -3.08
C LYS A 279 32.01 24.10 -1.86
N LYS A 280 30.88 24.79 -2.07
CA LYS A 280 29.93 25.11 -1.01
C LYS A 280 29.37 23.86 -0.32
N LEU A 281 29.10 22.79 -1.08
CA LEU A 281 28.47 21.58 -0.55
C LEU A 281 29.47 20.52 -0.08
N THR A 282 30.71 20.50 -0.61
CA THR A 282 31.72 19.46 -0.28
C THR A 282 32.90 19.98 0.50
N GLY A 283 33.07 21.29 0.59
CA GLY A 283 34.26 21.93 1.19
C GLY A 283 35.46 22.04 0.24
N TYR A 284 35.45 21.34 -0.90
CA TYR A 284 36.58 21.32 -1.86
C TYR A 284 36.14 21.78 -3.23
N THR A 285 37.06 22.35 -4.01
CA THR A 285 36.82 22.54 -5.44
C THR A 285 36.82 21.18 -6.15
N PRO A 286 36.13 21.03 -7.33
CA PRO A 286 36.14 19.77 -8.08
C PRO A 286 37.56 19.24 -8.38
N SER A 287 38.51 20.12 -8.71
CA SER A 287 39.91 19.75 -8.95
C SER A 287 40.64 19.27 -7.70
N GLN A 288 40.42 19.96 -6.56
CA GLN A 288 40.97 19.51 -5.27
C GLN A 288 40.37 18.17 -4.84
N PHE A 289 39.07 18.03 -5.00
CA PHE A 289 38.36 16.78 -4.67
C PHE A 289 38.91 15.61 -5.48
N ARG A 290 39.07 15.74 -6.80
CA ARG A 290 39.67 14.72 -7.66
C ARG A 290 41.09 14.37 -7.22
N LYS A 291 41.95 15.37 -6.99
CA LYS A 291 43.33 15.15 -6.54
C LYS A 291 43.41 14.39 -5.22
N ASN A 292 42.57 14.73 -4.27
CA ASN A 292 42.53 14.04 -2.98
C ASN A 292 42.06 12.58 -3.07
N MET A 293 41.23 12.26 -4.06
CA MET A 293 40.78 10.88 -4.29
C MET A 293 41.83 10.03 -5.03
N THR A 294 42.72 10.64 -5.82
CA THR A 294 43.75 9.93 -6.58
C THR A 294 44.97 9.63 -5.69
N ASN A 295 45.10 10.31 -4.57
CA ASN A 295 46.22 10.14 -3.62
C ASN A 295 45.86 9.22 -2.43
N GLN A 296 44.69 8.59 -2.44
CA GLN A 296 44.26 7.49 -1.54
C GLN A 296 44.25 6.15 -2.29
#